data_70daeabb8652af0728a595fee4568a80
#
_entry.id   70daeabb8652af0728a595fee4568a80
#
_cell.length_a   1.000
_cell.length_b   1.000
_cell.length_c   1.000
_cell.angle_alpha   90.00
_cell.angle_beta   90.00
_cell.angle_gamma   90.00
#
_symmetry.space_group_name_H-M   'P 1'
#
loop_
_entity.id
_entity.type
_entity.pdbx_description
1 polymer ?
#
loop_
_entity_poly.entity_id
_entity_poly.type
_entity_poly.pdbx_seq_one_letter_code
_entity_poly.pdbx_strand_id
1 'polypeptide(L)' 'MDKQLLRNLAKRIKELRKTYGFTQDDLSEYSNIARSTLGNIETASNDVTLSKVNRIAKAFNMSLSDFLNF' A
#
# COMPACT_ATOMS: atom_id res chain seq x y z
N MET A 1 12.71 -7.71 -2.67
CA MET A 1 11.36 -8.30 -2.89
C MET A 1 11.22 -8.59 -4.37
N ASP A 2 10.64 -9.72 -4.75
CA ASP A 2 10.52 -10.02 -6.17
C ASP A 2 9.48 -9.12 -6.85
N LYS A 3 9.64 -8.98 -8.16
CA LYS A 3 8.81 -8.04 -8.93
C LYS A 3 7.33 -8.44 -8.97
N GLN A 4 7.05 -9.74 -8.97
CA GLN A 4 5.67 -10.19 -8.97
C GLN A 4 4.96 -9.84 -7.68
N LEU A 5 5.64 -10.02 -6.55
CA LEU A 5 5.10 -9.65 -5.24
C LEU A 5 4.87 -8.13 -5.16
N LEU A 6 5.82 -7.34 -5.67
CA LEU A 6 5.67 -5.88 -5.70
C LEU A 6 4.47 -5.46 -6.55
N ARG A 7 4.28 -6.09 -7.70
CA ARG A 7 3.12 -5.80 -8.55
C ARG A 7 1.81 -6.19 -7.89
N ASN A 8 1.79 -7.34 -7.20
CA ASN A 8 0.60 -7.79 -6.48
C ASN A 8 0.26 -6.82 -5.34
N LEU A 9 1.28 -6.37 -4.61
CA LEU A 9 1.11 -5.39 -3.55
C LEU A 9 0.56 -4.07 -4.09
N ALA A 10 1.16 -3.58 -5.18
CA ALA A 10 0.73 -2.33 -5.82
C ALA A 10 -0.75 -2.43 -6.25
N LYS A 11 -1.13 -3.54 -6.85
CA LYS A 11 -2.50 -3.78 -7.29
C LYS A 11 -3.46 -3.80 -6.10
N ARG A 12 -3.08 -4.49 -5.02
CA ARG A 12 -3.88 -4.57 -3.79
C ARG A 12 -4.16 -3.18 -3.21
N ILE A 13 -3.12 -2.35 -3.12
CA ILE A 13 -3.25 -0.99 -2.59
C ILE A 13 -4.21 -0.17 -3.44
N LYS A 14 -4.05 -0.21 -4.76
CA LYS A 14 -4.92 0.56 -5.66
C LYS A 14 -6.37 0.10 -5.58
N GLU A 15 -6.61 -1.20 -5.50
CA GLU A 15 -7.94 -1.75 -5.35
C GLU A 15 -8.60 -1.32 -4.04
N LEU A 16 -7.85 -1.37 -2.94
CA LEU A 16 -8.35 -0.94 -1.64
C LEU A 16 -8.61 0.57 -1.59
N ARG A 17 -7.73 1.38 -2.19
CA ARG A 17 -7.97 2.82 -2.28
C ARG A 17 -9.29 3.10 -3.00
N LYS A 18 -9.51 2.40 -4.11
CA LYS A 18 -10.76 2.56 -4.88
C LYS A 18 -11.97 2.16 -4.04
N THR A 19 -11.89 1.03 -3.36
CA THR A 19 -12.98 0.52 -2.51
C THR A 19 -13.32 1.49 -1.38
N TYR A 20 -12.29 2.09 -0.76
CA TYR A 20 -12.47 3.00 0.37
C TYR A 20 -12.71 4.45 -0.06
N GLY A 21 -12.55 4.75 -1.35
CA GLY A 21 -12.65 6.11 -1.84
C GLY A 21 -11.47 6.99 -1.45
N PHE A 22 -10.29 6.40 -1.23
CA PHE A 22 -9.09 7.15 -0.83
C PHE A 22 -8.30 7.61 -2.05
N THR A 23 -7.89 8.89 -2.03
CA THR A 23 -6.84 9.38 -2.94
C THR A 23 -5.48 8.93 -2.41
N GLN A 24 -4.41 9.11 -3.21
CA GLN A 24 -3.05 8.91 -2.70
C GLN A 24 -2.74 9.84 -1.53
N ASP A 25 -3.23 11.07 -1.57
CA ASP A 25 -3.04 12.03 -0.47
C ASP A 25 -3.73 11.53 0.80
N ASP A 26 -4.94 11.00 0.69
CA ASP A 26 -5.65 10.42 1.84
C ASP A 26 -4.84 9.27 2.43
N LEU A 27 -4.36 8.37 1.61
CA LEU A 27 -3.57 7.23 2.08
C LEU A 27 -2.26 7.68 2.70
N SER A 28 -1.62 8.70 2.12
CA SER A 28 -0.41 9.29 2.69
C SER A 28 -0.66 9.80 4.11
N GLU A 29 -1.75 10.50 4.30
CA GLU A 29 -2.12 11.03 5.62
C GLU A 29 -2.39 9.90 6.61
N TYR A 30 -3.21 8.94 6.24
CA TYR A 30 -3.61 7.86 7.15
C TYR A 30 -2.49 6.87 7.46
N SER A 31 -1.57 6.64 6.52
CA SER A 31 -0.45 5.71 6.71
C SER A 31 0.80 6.38 7.26
N ASN A 32 0.84 7.71 7.26
CA ASN A 32 2.02 8.50 7.60
C ASN A 32 3.23 8.13 6.72
N ILE A 33 2.97 7.91 5.43
CA ILE A 33 3.98 7.63 4.41
C ILE A 33 3.91 8.75 3.38
N ALA A 34 5.06 9.27 2.97
CA ALA A 34 5.11 10.35 1.99
C ALA A 34 4.41 9.92 0.69
N ARG A 35 3.68 10.86 0.08
CA ARG A 35 2.95 10.59 -1.17
C ARG A 35 3.86 10.08 -2.29
N SER A 36 5.07 10.64 -2.41
CA SER A 36 6.05 10.18 -3.42
C SER A 36 6.45 8.73 -3.20
N THR A 37 6.61 8.32 -1.94
CA THR A 37 6.90 6.93 -1.61
C THR A 37 5.72 6.02 -1.96
N LEU A 38 4.50 6.43 -1.67
CA LEU A 38 3.30 5.69 -2.07
C LEU A 38 3.20 5.55 -3.58
N GLY A 39 3.51 6.61 -4.33
CA GLY A 39 3.54 6.55 -5.78
C GLY A 39 4.51 5.50 -6.29
N ASN A 40 5.70 5.42 -5.70
CA ASN A 40 6.70 4.42 -6.06
C ASN A 40 6.24 3.00 -5.70
N ILE A 41 5.55 2.84 -4.59
CA ILE A 41 4.99 1.54 -4.19
C ILE A 41 3.89 1.12 -5.19
N GLU A 42 3.01 2.03 -5.56
CA GLU A 42 1.89 1.73 -6.47
C GLU A 42 2.31 1.49 -7.90
N THR A 43 3.52 1.89 -8.28
CA THR A 43 4.10 1.57 -9.59
C THR A 43 5.04 0.38 -9.55
N ALA A 44 5.20 -0.23 -8.39
CA ALA A 44 6.13 -1.34 -8.16
C ALA A 44 7.57 -1.00 -8.54
N SER A 45 7.95 0.27 -8.36
CA SER A 45 9.27 0.77 -8.78
C SER A 45 10.39 0.41 -7.81
N ASN A 46 10.07 0.31 -6.52
CA ASN A 46 11.07 0.10 -5.46
C ASN A 46 10.55 -0.92 -4.45
N ASP A 47 11.50 -1.56 -3.75
CA ASP A 47 11.16 -2.38 -2.60
C ASP A 47 10.50 -1.52 -1.53
N VAL A 48 9.73 -2.18 -0.68
CA VAL A 48 9.05 -1.53 0.43
C VAL A 48 9.34 -2.33 1.71
N THR A 49 9.50 -1.62 2.81
CA THR A 49 9.75 -2.27 4.10
C THR A 49 8.46 -2.87 4.65
N LEU A 50 8.59 -3.93 5.43
CA LEU A 50 7.43 -4.56 6.07
C LEU A 50 6.71 -3.57 7.01
N SER A 51 7.46 -2.69 7.68
CA SER A 51 6.82 -1.70 8.56
C SER A 51 5.94 -0.72 7.79
N LYS A 52 6.34 -0.32 6.58
CA LYS A 52 5.51 0.53 5.73
C LYS A 52 4.28 -0.22 5.23
N VAL A 53 4.44 -1.48 4.83
CA VAL A 53 3.32 -2.33 4.43
C VAL A 53 2.30 -2.43 5.57
N ASN A 54 2.77 -2.63 6.79
CA ASN A 54 1.91 -2.70 7.96
C ASN A 54 1.15 -1.38 8.21
N ARG A 55 1.82 -0.25 8.04
CA ARG A 55 1.15 1.07 8.16
C ARG A 55 0.06 1.25 7.12
N ILE A 56 0.30 0.79 5.90
CA ILE A 56 -0.71 0.85 4.84
C ILE A 56 -1.91 -0.04 5.21
N ALA A 57 -1.65 -1.25 5.68
CA ALA A 57 -2.71 -2.15 6.12
C ALA A 57 -3.58 -1.48 7.20
N LYS A 58 -2.94 -0.85 8.18
CA LYS A 58 -3.66 -0.16 9.26
C LYS A 58 -4.46 1.03 8.75
N ALA A 59 -3.96 1.73 7.74
CA ALA A 59 -4.71 2.83 7.13
C ALA A 59 -6.03 2.36 6.53
N PHE A 60 -6.09 1.11 6.08
CA PHE A 60 -7.32 0.46 5.62
C PHE A 60 -8.04 -0.29 6.73
N ASN A 61 -7.62 -0.13 7.98
CA ASN A 61 -8.20 -0.81 9.13
C ASN A 61 -8.16 -2.33 8.99
N MET A 62 -7.06 -2.84 8.45
CA MET A 62 -6.84 -4.27 8.23
C MET A 62 -5.63 -4.76 9.00
N SER A 63 -5.64 -6.03 9.40
CA SER A 63 -4.44 -6.68 9.87
C SER A 63 -3.47 -6.86 8.69
N LEU A 64 -2.19 -7.00 8.99
CA LEU A 64 -1.19 -7.27 7.95
C LEU A 64 -1.52 -8.56 7.21
N SER A 65 -1.95 -9.59 7.93
CA SER A 65 -2.33 -10.87 7.36
C SER A 65 -3.48 -10.73 6.36
N ASP A 66 -4.53 -10.01 6.73
CA ASP A 66 -5.68 -9.78 5.84
C ASP A 66 -5.27 -8.95 4.63
N PHE A 67 -4.46 -7.92 4.85
CA PHE A 67 -3.99 -7.06 3.77
C PHE A 67 -3.18 -7.84 2.74
N LEU A 68 -2.34 -8.77 3.19
CA LEU A 68 -1.48 -9.56 2.31
C LEU A 68 -2.15 -10.81 1.73
N ASN A 69 -3.44 -10.97 1.95
CA ASN A 69 -4.19 -12.12 1.44
C ASN A 69 -4.60 -11.89 -0.02
N PHE A 70 -3.60 -12.03 -0.89
CA PHE A 70 -3.83 -11.89 -2.34
C PHE A 70 -2.99 -12.89 -3.15
#